data_d12759fc95b53e56ee828eb65bc16af1
#
_entry.id   d12759fc95b53e56ee828eb65bc16af1
#
_cell.length_a   1.000
_cell.length_b   1.000
_cell.length_c   1.000
_cell.angle_alpha   90.00
_cell.angle_beta   90.00
_cell.angle_gamma   90.00
#
_symmetry.space_group_name_H-M   'P 1'
#
loop_
_entity.id
_entity.type
_entity.pdbx_description
1 polymer ?
#
loop_
_entity_poly.entity_id
_entity_poly.type
_entity_poly.pdbx_seq_one_letter_code
_entity_poly.pdbx_strand_id
1 'polypeptide(L)'
;YLPKDYNSIAPAKMSLIQWKRLDPSEVLIMFQHMHAGLTFNRNGDTFPDSYIVLKSNEDLLGNWTEIIFNTNWHPDPEKGFMKVWIDGKLKIDFKGRANSKNGRKLSLRYGLYSSYMSNYQNIFKTQKMPQRIAFYDGVKSGKSCQKLLDLNTCENLVSQNIKEYKLFIHDSDD
;
A
#
# COMPACT_ATOMS: atom_id res chain seq x y z
N TYR A 1 0.56 9.02 -9.37
CA TYR A 1 1.60 9.10 -10.39
C TYR A 1 2.93 9.44 -9.74
N LEU A 2 3.98 8.70 -10.07
CA LEU A 2 5.38 9.04 -9.77
C LEU A 2 6.07 9.39 -11.09
N PRO A 3 6.80 10.54 -11.17
CA PRO A 3 7.52 10.93 -12.37
C PRO A 3 8.53 9.85 -12.83
N LYS A 4 8.87 9.83 -14.11
CA LYS A 4 9.84 8.89 -14.67
C LYS A 4 11.23 9.01 -14.02
N ASP A 5 11.59 10.22 -13.61
CA ASP A 5 12.83 10.56 -12.91
C ASP A 5 12.68 10.57 -11.38
N TYR A 6 11.66 9.87 -10.86
CA TYR A 6 11.44 9.78 -9.41
C TYR A 6 12.65 9.21 -8.69
N ASN A 7 13.17 9.96 -7.74
CA ASN A 7 14.34 9.57 -6.96
C ASN A 7 13.94 8.67 -5.78
N SER A 8 14.26 7.38 -5.88
CA SER A 8 14.09 6.45 -4.75
C SER A 8 14.96 6.86 -3.57
N ILE A 9 14.46 6.64 -2.37
CA ILE A 9 15.24 6.76 -1.13
C ILE A 9 15.46 5.43 -0.44
N ALA A 10 15.19 4.34 -1.11
CA ALA A 10 15.46 3.03 -0.54
C ALA A 10 16.97 2.91 -0.18
N PRO A 11 17.32 2.32 0.98
CA PRO A 11 16.46 1.54 1.86
C PRO A 11 15.65 2.34 2.90
N ALA A 12 15.71 3.67 2.91
CA ALA A 12 14.73 4.44 3.69
C ALA A 12 13.30 4.19 3.16
N LYS A 13 12.32 4.24 4.05
CA LYS A 13 10.93 3.97 3.69
C LYS A 13 10.25 5.20 3.12
N MET A 14 9.55 5.06 2.01
CA MET A 14 8.69 6.07 1.42
C MET A 14 7.25 5.57 1.37
N SER A 15 6.42 6.01 2.31
CA SER A 15 4.98 5.74 2.27
C SER A 15 4.30 6.73 1.32
N LEU A 16 3.44 6.19 0.45
CA LEU A 16 2.61 6.93 -0.50
C LEU A 16 1.16 7.01 -0.01
N ILE A 17 0.67 5.93 0.60
CA ILE A 17 -0.67 5.81 1.16
C ILE A 17 -0.57 4.99 2.43
N GLN A 18 -1.32 5.36 3.48
CA GLN A 18 -1.36 4.58 4.71
C GLN A 18 -2.73 4.67 5.40
N TRP A 19 -3.13 3.60 6.07
CA TRP A 19 -4.21 3.62 7.05
C TRP A 19 -3.60 3.55 8.43
N LYS A 20 -3.89 4.58 9.22
CA LYS A 20 -3.32 4.78 10.54
C LYS A 20 -4.41 4.84 11.61
N ARG A 21 -4.20 4.11 12.69
CA ARG A 21 -4.91 4.28 13.94
C ARG A 21 -4.33 5.49 14.68
N LEU A 22 -5.17 6.28 15.33
CA LEU A 22 -4.73 7.50 16.01
C LEU A 22 -4.40 7.27 17.49
N ASP A 23 -5.08 6.33 18.12
CA ASP A 23 -4.91 6.05 19.54
C ASP A 23 -4.95 4.54 19.84
N PRO A 24 -3.83 3.96 20.34
CA PRO A 24 -2.47 4.46 20.20
C PRO A 24 -2.08 4.61 18.73
N SER A 25 -1.15 5.52 18.43
CA SER A 25 -0.70 5.78 17.07
C SER A 25 -0.01 4.57 16.45
N GLU A 26 -0.65 3.96 15.45
CA GLU A 26 -0.13 2.79 14.75
C GLU A 26 -0.54 2.81 13.28
N VAL A 27 0.39 2.49 12.39
CA VAL A 27 0.10 2.30 10.97
C VAL A 27 -0.22 0.83 10.74
N LEU A 28 -1.42 0.53 10.25
CA LEU A 28 -1.83 -0.84 9.96
C LEU A 28 -1.47 -1.27 8.54
N ILE A 29 -1.58 -0.35 7.58
CA ILE A 29 -1.36 -0.63 6.16
C ILE A 29 -0.57 0.51 5.55
N MET A 30 0.40 0.15 4.71
CA MET A 30 1.15 1.10 3.89
C MET A 30 1.28 0.61 2.45
N PHE A 31 1.08 1.53 1.53
CA PHE A 31 1.57 1.42 0.15
C PHE A 31 2.85 2.25 0.08
N GLN A 32 3.94 1.61 -0.28
CA GLN A 32 5.27 2.21 -0.22
C GLN A 32 5.97 2.11 -1.56
N HIS A 33 6.83 3.08 -1.84
CA HIS A 33 7.84 2.92 -2.89
C HIS A 33 9.11 2.35 -2.26
N MET A 34 9.52 1.20 -2.77
CA MET A 34 10.73 0.46 -2.38
C MET A 34 11.58 0.16 -3.61
N HIS A 35 12.72 -0.55 -3.46
CA HIS A 35 13.56 -0.95 -4.60
C HIS A 35 12.80 -1.72 -5.69
N ALA A 36 11.88 -2.59 -5.30
CA ALA A 36 11.10 -3.41 -6.23
C ALA A 36 9.93 -2.66 -6.90
N GLY A 37 9.64 -1.41 -6.51
CA GLY A 37 8.53 -0.62 -7.01
C GLY A 37 7.48 -0.28 -5.95
N LEU A 38 6.21 -0.31 -6.34
CA LEU A 38 5.08 -0.13 -5.42
C LEU A 38 4.87 -1.41 -4.64
N THR A 39 4.97 -1.32 -3.32
CA THR A 39 4.79 -2.44 -2.40
C THR A 39 3.66 -2.18 -1.42
N PHE A 40 3.06 -3.25 -0.95
CA PHE A 40 2.08 -3.25 0.13
C PHE A 40 2.69 -3.91 1.36
N ASN A 41 2.54 -3.25 2.50
CA ASN A 41 2.91 -3.79 3.79
C ASN A 41 1.74 -3.66 4.76
N ARG A 42 1.55 -4.67 5.59
CA ARG A 42 0.61 -4.66 6.69
C ARG A 42 1.31 -4.98 8.00
N ASN A 43 1.14 -4.12 8.99
CA ASN A 43 1.55 -4.39 10.36
C ASN A 43 0.45 -5.19 11.08
N GLY A 44 0.81 -6.27 11.77
CA GLY A 44 -0.11 -7.04 12.62
C GLY A 44 0.13 -8.55 12.56
N ASP A 45 -0.43 -9.25 13.50
CA ASP A 45 -0.14 -10.64 13.93
C ASP A 45 -0.42 -11.72 12.85
N THR A 46 -0.96 -11.36 11.69
CA THR A 46 -1.49 -12.34 10.72
C THR A 46 -0.96 -12.20 9.29
N PHE A 47 -0.07 -11.25 9.06
CA PHE A 47 0.62 -11.10 7.78
C PHE A 47 2.11 -11.33 8.02
N PRO A 48 2.81 -12.09 7.19
CA PRO A 48 4.26 -12.21 7.32
C PRO A 48 4.90 -10.82 7.24
N ASP A 49 6.06 -10.63 7.88
CA ASP A 49 6.90 -9.42 7.78
C ASP A 49 7.47 -9.27 6.36
N SER A 50 6.62 -9.40 5.38
CA SER A 50 6.91 -9.39 3.97
C SER A 50 6.19 -8.27 3.26
N TYR A 51 6.84 -7.74 2.23
CA TYR A 51 6.24 -6.78 1.32
C TYR A 51 5.68 -7.51 0.11
N ILE A 52 4.42 -7.25 -0.24
CA ILE A 52 3.84 -7.73 -1.50
C ILE A 52 4.16 -6.68 -2.56
N VAL A 53 4.86 -7.09 -3.63
CA VAL A 53 5.10 -6.22 -4.78
C VAL A 53 3.82 -6.14 -5.61
N LEU A 54 3.26 -4.94 -5.71
CA LEU A 54 2.03 -4.66 -6.45
C LEU A 54 2.31 -4.29 -7.90
N LYS A 55 3.37 -3.50 -8.13
CA LYS A 55 3.74 -2.99 -9.45
C LYS A 55 5.25 -2.72 -9.48
N SER A 56 5.95 -3.18 -10.52
CA SER A 56 7.37 -2.95 -10.71
C SER A 56 7.71 -1.46 -10.92
N ASN A 57 8.97 -1.06 -10.76
CA ASN A 57 9.39 0.31 -11.08
C ASN A 57 9.23 0.63 -12.56
N GLU A 58 9.47 -0.33 -13.44
CA GLU A 58 9.32 -0.18 -14.88
C GLU A 58 7.89 0.22 -15.27
N ASP A 59 6.91 -0.42 -14.65
CA ASP A 59 5.49 -0.14 -14.90
C ASP A 59 4.96 1.08 -14.13
N LEU A 60 5.57 1.41 -12.99
CA LEU A 60 5.11 2.43 -12.06
C LEU A 60 5.55 3.84 -12.45
N LEU A 61 6.87 4.00 -12.77
CA LEU A 61 7.45 5.31 -12.99
C LEU A 61 7.05 5.89 -14.36
N GLY A 62 6.57 7.12 -14.35
CA GLY A 62 6.07 7.78 -15.55
C GLY A 62 4.66 7.37 -15.97
N ASN A 63 3.98 6.53 -15.20
CA ASN A 63 2.62 6.07 -15.48
C ASN A 63 1.68 6.38 -14.30
N TRP A 64 0.43 6.73 -14.61
CA TRP A 64 -0.62 6.72 -13.61
C TRP A 64 -0.88 5.30 -13.14
N THR A 65 -1.14 5.16 -11.86
CA THR A 65 -1.49 3.87 -11.25
C THR A 65 -2.81 4.04 -10.52
N GLU A 66 -3.81 3.32 -10.97
CA GLU A 66 -5.09 3.22 -10.27
C GLU A 66 -4.95 2.23 -9.10
N ILE A 67 -5.41 2.64 -7.93
CA ILE A 67 -5.46 1.78 -6.74
C ILE A 67 -6.90 1.74 -6.25
N ILE A 68 -7.53 0.58 -6.31
CA ILE A 68 -8.83 0.32 -5.74
C ILE A 68 -8.64 -0.52 -4.49
N PHE A 69 -9.20 -0.06 -3.38
CA PHE A 69 -9.09 -0.72 -2.09
C PHE A 69 -10.49 -0.95 -1.50
N ASN A 70 -10.86 -2.23 -1.33
CA ASN A 70 -12.10 -2.64 -0.70
C ASN A 70 -11.79 -3.39 0.60
N THR A 71 -12.40 -2.97 1.70
CA THR A 71 -12.12 -3.57 3.00
C THR A 71 -13.32 -3.52 3.93
N ASN A 72 -13.46 -4.55 4.75
CA ASN A 72 -14.22 -4.50 5.98
C ASN A 72 -13.25 -4.43 7.16
N TRP A 73 -13.10 -3.26 7.74
CA TRP A 73 -12.27 -3.01 8.90
C TRP A 73 -12.84 -3.65 10.16
N HIS A 74 -12.87 -4.99 10.20
CA HIS A 74 -13.42 -5.72 11.34
C HIS A 74 -12.30 -6.37 12.17
N PRO A 75 -12.37 -6.32 13.52
CA PRO A 75 -11.40 -6.98 14.41
C PRO A 75 -11.56 -8.51 14.46
N ASP A 76 -12.75 -9.02 14.14
CA ASP A 76 -13.03 -10.45 14.03
C ASP A 76 -12.49 -10.98 12.69
N PRO A 77 -11.63 -12.02 12.70
CA PRO A 77 -11.04 -12.56 11.48
C PRO A 77 -12.05 -13.19 10.52
N GLU A 78 -13.19 -13.64 11.00
CA GLU A 78 -14.23 -14.22 10.14
C GLU A 78 -15.02 -13.16 9.36
N LYS A 79 -14.96 -11.91 9.80
CA LYS A 79 -15.70 -10.78 9.20
C LYS A 79 -14.79 -9.81 8.45
N GLY A 80 -13.51 -9.73 8.84
CA GLY A 80 -12.54 -8.82 8.24
C GLY A 80 -12.06 -9.31 6.89
N PHE A 81 -11.85 -8.39 5.95
CA PHE A 81 -11.22 -8.68 4.67
C PHE A 81 -10.57 -7.42 4.09
N MET A 82 -9.67 -7.64 3.13
CA MET A 82 -9.08 -6.60 2.28
C MET A 82 -8.88 -7.15 0.88
N LYS A 83 -9.30 -6.39 -0.12
CA LYS A 83 -8.98 -6.62 -1.52
C LYS A 83 -8.35 -5.37 -2.12
N VAL A 84 -7.29 -5.56 -2.88
CA VAL A 84 -6.57 -4.47 -3.57
C VAL A 84 -6.42 -4.80 -5.03
N TRP A 85 -6.85 -3.89 -5.88
CA TRP A 85 -6.61 -3.93 -7.32
C TRP A 85 -5.65 -2.81 -7.71
N ILE A 86 -4.76 -3.12 -8.61
CA ILE A 86 -3.84 -2.20 -9.26
C ILE A 86 -4.11 -2.25 -10.77
N ASP A 87 -4.47 -1.12 -11.35
CA ASP A 87 -4.81 -1.00 -12.77
C ASP A 87 -5.82 -2.08 -13.20
N GLY A 88 -6.89 -2.23 -12.42
CA GLY A 88 -7.96 -3.18 -12.64
C GLY A 88 -7.62 -4.66 -12.35
N LYS A 89 -6.39 -5.00 -11.92
CA LYS A 89 -5.96 -6.38 -11.61
C LYS A 89 -5.90 -6.61 -10.11
N LEU A 90 -6.56 -7.66 -9.62
CA LEU A 90 -6.53 -8.06 -8.22
C LEU A 90 -5.11 -8.48 -7.81
N LYS A 91 -4.56 -7.82 -6.80
CA LYS A 91 -3.21 -8.05 -6.26
C LYS A 91 -3.22 -8.58 -4.83
N ILE A 92 -4.26 -8.27 -4.07
CA ILE A 92 -4.44 -8.75 -2.70
C ILE A 92 -5.87 -9.19 -2.53
N ASP A 93 -6.05 -10.40 -2.01
CA ASP A 93 -7.32 -10.96 -1.54
C ASP A 93 -7.09 -11.59 -0.16
N PHE A 94 -7.29 -10.79 0.88
CA PHE A 94 -7.07 -11.21 2.25
C PHE A 94 -8.39 -11.35 2.99
N LYS A 95 -8.61 -12.51 3.62
CA LYS A 95 -9.66 -12.74 4.59
C LYS A 95 -9.03 -12.94 5.96
N GLY A 96 -9.50 -12.20 6.95
CA GLY A 96 -8.93 -12.24 8.28
C GLY A 96 -9.14 -10.94 9.03
N ARG A 97 -8.53 -10.82 10.21
CA ARG A 97 -8.62 -9.60 11.01
C ARG A 97 -8.06 -8.40 10.22
N ALA A 98 -8.93 -7.49 9.79
CA ALA A 98 -8.55 -6.31 9.02
C ALA A 98 -8.27 -5.06 9.90
N ASN A 99 -8.62 -5.10 11.19
CA ASN A 99 -8.38 -4.01 12.14
C ASN A 99 -7.68 -4.55 13.41
N SER A 100 -7.28 -3.66 14.30
CA SER A 100 -6.80 -4.05 15.63
C SER A 100 -7.91 -4.75 16.44
N LYS A 101 -7.53 -5.55 17.45
CA LYS A 101 -8.47 -6.26 18.33
C LYS A 101 -9.56 -5.37 18.93
N ASN A 102 -9.26 -4.09 19.13
CA ASN A 102 -10.18 -3.12 19.74
C ASN A 102 -11.06 -2.38 18.73
N GLY A 103 -11.02 -2.71 17.43
CA GLY A 103 -11.88 -2.12 16.40
C GLY A 103 -11.77 -0.60 16.26
N ARG A 104 -10.59 -0.02 16.53
CA ARG A 104 -10.38 1.44 16.52
C ARG A 104 -10.58 2.05 15.14
N LYS A 105 -11.06 3.30 15.12
CA LYS A 105 -11.24 4.08 13.89
C LYS A 105 -9.88 4.30 13.19
N LEU A 106 -9.87 4.09 11.88
CA LEU A 106 -8.71 4.32 11.02
C LEU A 106 -8.86 5.60 10.22
N SER A 107 -7.74 6.23 9.96
CA SER A 107 -7.61 7.41 9.13
C SER A 107 -6.81 7.06 7.87
N LEU A 108 -7.38 7.32 6.69
CA LEU A 108 -6.66 7.30 5.43
C LEU A 108 -5.75 8.52 5.36
N ARG A 109 -4.50 8.30 4.97
CA ARG A 109 -3.52 9.35 4.67
C ARG A 109 -2.85 9.04 3.35
N TYR A 110 -2.67 10.03 2.52
CA TYR A 110 -1.91 9.94 1.27
C TYR A 110 -1.01 11.16 1.12
N GLY A 111 0.09 10.98 0.43
CA GLY A 111 1.18 11.95 0.30
C GLY A 111 2.52 11.25 0.49
N LEU A 112 3.60 12.01 0.48
CA LEU A 112 4.94 11.50 0.69
C LEU A 112 5.30 11.57 2.18
N TYR A 113 5.49 10.41 2.80
CA TYR A 113 5.97 10.29 4.18
C TYR A 113 7.22 9.42 4.24
N SER A 114 8.34 10.04 4.58
CA SER A 114 9.64 9.36 4.72
C SER A 114 9.90 8.94 6.16
N SER A 115 10.44 7.74 6.34
CA SER A 115 10.93 7.26 7.63
C SER A 115 12.21 6.44 7.46
N TYR A 116 12.95 6.24 8.55
CA TYR A 116 14.25 5.56 8.54
C TYR A 116 15.27 6.23 7.59
N MET A 117 15.26 7.55 7.51
CA MET A 117 16.13 8.31 6.60
C MET A 117 17.61 8.12 6.88
N SER A 118 17.97 7.80 8.14
CA SER A 118 19.35 7.45 8.51
C SER A 118 19.92 6.27 7.71
N ASN A 119 19.08 5.31 7.32
CA ASN A 119 19.52 4.19 6.50
C ASN A 119 20.06 4.68 5.14
N TYR A 120 19.31 5.55 4.47
CA TYR A 120 19.75 6.17 3.22
C TYR A 120 21.02 7.01 3.42
N GLN A 121 21.01 7.88 4.44
CA GLN A 121 22.13 8.76 4.74
C GLN A 121 23.42 8.00 5.03
N ASN A 122 23.32 6.90 5.78
CA ASN A 122 24.47 6.07 6.11
C ASN A 122 25.06 5.34 4.87
N ILE A 123 24.22 4.82 4.00
CA ILE A 123 24.67 4.11 2.79
C ILE A 123 25.28 5.09 1.78
N PHE A 124 24.60 6.19 1.50
CA PHE A 124 25.05 7.15 0.48
C PHE A 124 25.98 8.25 1.03
N LYS A 125 26.35 8.17 2.32
CA LYS A 125 27.25 9.12 2.99
C LYS A 125 26.85 10.58 2.76
N THR A 126 25.54 10.88 2.83
CA THR A 126 24.99 12.20 2.56
C THR A 126 23.97 12.61 3.62
N GLN A 127 23.92 13.91 3.93
CA GLN A 127 22.86 14.49 4.76
C GLN A 127 21.68 14.98 3.91
N LYS A 128 21.85 15.07 2.60
CA LYS A 128 20.82 15.56 1.67
C LYS A 128 19.98 14.41 1.16
N MET A 129 18.66 14.54 1.28
CA MET A 129 17.71 13.64 0.64
C MET A 129 17.36 14.17 -0.75
N PRO A 130 17.22 13.33 -1.77
CA PRO A 130 16.81 13.78 -3.09
C PRO A 130 15.39 14.37 -3.04
N GLN A 131 15.14 15.35 -3.89
CA GLN A 131 13.78 15.88 -4.08
C GLN A 131 12.88 14.80 -4.71
N ARG A 132 11.64 14.72 -4.25
CA ARG A 132 10.65 13.76 -4.72
C ARG A 132 9.31 14.43 -4.89
N ILE A 133 8.62 14.05 -5.95
CA ILE A 133 7.29 14.56 -6.27
C ILE A 133 6.39 13.35 -6.53
N ALA A 134 5.17 13.41 -6.02
CA ALA A 134 4.11 12.46 -6.34
C ALA A 134 2.82 13.24 -6.61
N PHE A 135 2.05 12.78 -7.56
CA PHE A 135 0.76 13.36 -7.91
C PHE A 135 -0.35 12.41 -7.52
N TYR A 136 -1.44 12.96 -7.00
CA TYR A 136 -2.64 12.23 -6.59
C TYR A 136 -3.84 12.87 -7.25
N ASP A 137 -4.72 12.04 -7.77
CA ASP A 137 -5.96 12.48 -8.41
C ASP A 137 -7.08 11.47 -8.11
N GLY A 138 -8.33 11.91 -8.22
CA GLY A 138 -9.50 11.07 -8.15
C GLY A 138 -9.71 10.33 -6.82
N VAL A 139 -9.17 10.82 -5.70
CA VAL A 139 -9.34 10.15 -4.39
C VAL A 139 -10.80 10.19 -3.96
N LYS A 140 -11.43 9.02 -3.92
CA LYS A 140 -12.86 8.84 -3.58
C LYS A 140 -13.02 7.76 -2.52
N SER A 141 -14.07 7.85 -1.74
CA SER A 141 -14.50 6.80 -0.81
C SER A 141 -16.01 6.60 -0.84
N GLY A 142 -16.46 5.38 -0.63
CA GLY A 142 -17.86 5.03 -0.65
C GLY A 142 -18.14 3.72 0.08
N LYS A 143 -19.41 3.42 0.32
CA LYS A 143 -19.85 2.19 1.01
C LYS A 143 -20.11 1.03 0.04
N SER A 144 -20.13 1.28 -1.25
CA SER A 144 -20.30 0.25 -2.28
C SER A 144 -19.55 0.65 -3.55
N CYS A 145 -19.17 -0.36 -4.35
CA CYS A 145 -18.48 -0.16 -5.61
C CYS A 145 -19.26 0.74 -6.57
N GLN A 146 -20.56 0.49 -6.75
CA GLN A 146 -21.43 1.20 -7.70
C GLN A 146 -21.65 2.69 -7.36
N LYS A 147 -21.25 3.14 -6.17
CA LYS A 147 -21.20 4.58 -5.82
C LYS A 147 -19.94 5.28 -6.32
N LEU A 148 -18.94 4.51 -6.71
CA LEU A 148 -17.61 5.03 -7.10
C LEU A 148 -17.28 4.74 -8.57
N LEU A 149 -17.74 3.59 -9.08
CA LEU A 149 -17.44 3.04 -10.40
C LEU A 149 -18.73 2.60 -11.10
N ASP A 150 -18.67 2.39 -12.40
CA ASP A 150 -19.77 1.81 -13.17
C ASP A 150 -19.97 0.31 -12.83
N LEU A 151 -21.15 -0.20 -13.19
CA LEU A 151 -21.56 -1.57 -12.86
C LEU A 151 -20.62 -2.63 -13.48
N ASN A 152 -20.28 -2.48 -14.76
CA ASN A 152 -19.44 -3.46 -15.46
C ASN A 152 -18.04 -3.55 -14.84
N THR A 153 -17.46 -2.41 -14.48
CA THR A 153 -16.18 -2.35 -13.77
C THR A 153 -16.30 -3.07 -12.42
N CYS A 154 -17.36 -2.82 -11.66
CA CYS A 154 -17.57 -3.47 -10.36
C CYS A 154 -17.70 -4.99 -10.49
N GLU A 155 -18.45 -5.50 -11.47
CA GLU A 155 -18.62 -6.93 -11.72
C GLU A 155 -17.29 -7.59 -12.11
N ASN A 156 -16.51 -6.95 -12.98
CA ASN A 156 -15.19 -7.42 -13.36
C ASN A 156 -14.25 -7.53 -12.14
N LEU A 157 -14.20 -6.51 -11.28
CA LEU A 157 -13.35 -6.52 -10.09
C LEU A 157 -13.74 -7.65 -9.12
N VAL A 158 -15.03 -7.89 -8.92
CA VAL A 158 -15.52 -8.93 -8.00
C VAL A 158 -15.27 -10.35 -8.52
N SER A 159 -15.26 -10.56 -9.82
CA SER A 159 -15.05 -11.88 -10.44
C SER A 159 -13.61 -12.40 -10.35
N GLN A 160 -12.65 -11.54 -10.00
CA GLN A 160 -11.23 -11.91 -9.96
C GLN A 160 -10.86 -12.66 -8.69
N ASN A 161 -9.95 -13.65 -8.82
CA ASN A 161 -9.39 -14.44 -7.72
C ASN A 161 -7.86 -14.47 -7.84
N ILE A 162 -7.16 -14.57 -6.71
CA ILE A 162 -5.71 -14.78 -6.65
C ILE A 162 -5.43 -16.21 -6.23
N LYS A 163 -4.55 -16.90 -6.98
CA LYS A 163 -4.08 -18.24 -6.63
C LYS A 163 -2.80 -18.21 -5.80
N GLU A 164 -1.92 -17.21 -6.04
CA GLU A 164 -0.64 -17.09 -5.35
C GLU A 164 -0.23 -15.62 -5.22
N TYR A 165 0.45 -15.27 -4.10
CA TYR A 165 1.05 -13.95 -3.89
C TYR A 165 2.53 -13.95 -4.27
N LYS A 166 2.98 -12.92 -5.00
CA LYS A 166 4.41 -12.63 -5.11
C LYS A 166 4.85 -11.92 -3.83
N LEU A 167 5.44 -12.68 -2.91
CA LEU A 167 6.03 -12.14 -1.69
C LEU A 167 7.47 -11.71 -1.97
N PHE A 168 7.83 -10.51 -1.51
CA PHE A 168 9.20 -10.07 -1.40
C PHE A 168 9.57 -10.21 0.07
N ILE A 169 10.38 -11.21 0.39
CA ILE A 169 10.96 -11.35 1.74
C ILE A 169 12.12 -10.35 1.79
N HIS A 170 12.06 -9.43 2.71
CA HIS A 170 13.19 -8.55 3.00
C HIS A 170 14.15 -9.39 3.84
N ASP A 171 15.22 -9.89 3.25
CA ASP A 171 16.34 -10.38 4.04
C ASP A 171 16.90 -9.19 4.80
N SER A 172 16.78 -9.24 6.13
CA SER A 172 17.24 -8.20 7.05
C SER A 172 18.75 -8.23 7.29
N ASP A 173 19.51 -9.01 6.49
CA ASP A 173 20.91 -9.33 6.72
C ASP A 173 21.85 -8.83 5.63
N ASP A 174 21.52 -7.73 4.90
CA ASP A 174 22.47 -7.00 4.05
C ASP A 174 22.56 -5.52 4.41
#